data_702dce2d68f70b2b1af8745510ddad68
#
_entry.id   702dce2d68f70b2b1af8745510ddad68
#
_cell.length_a   1.000
_cell.length_b   1.000
_cell.length_c   1.000
_cell.angle_alpha   90.00
_cell.angle_beta   90.00
_cell.angle_gamma   90.00
#
_symmetry.space_group_name_H-M   'P 1'
#
loop_
_entity.id
_entity.type
_entity.pdbx_description
1 polymer ?
#
loop_
_entity_poly.entity_id
_entity_poly.type
_entity_poly.pdbx_seq_one_letter_code
_entity_poly.pdbx_strand_id
1 'polypeptide(L)'
;MNNFIQDITISNFKSLKQCSIKGCKRINLFIGRPNVGKSNILEALSTFTIPFLRENASKNLTQLIRLESETELFYNGEYSQPARIDTNKGVAQFSYDKEEGLRVKIDTVSDVGMYSIDDKLNVKYKRSDDFTPFVRKYTFVPYVHPRRTHSRYLIPPYGVNIFSIIEKDEKLKKDVSDLFEEYRLNLVFDRASQSLKIMQTEDDREIFLVPYNSIADTLQRIIFFKTAVASNNDCVLLFEEPEAHSFPPYMSHITQEMIHKKSNQYFVATHSPFILNDFLENARDELAVFMVHYEEHETKLRRLSDDELHEIYQHGVDLFTNSESYI
;
A
#
# COMPACT_ATOMS: atom_id res chain seq x y z
N MET A 1 -4.83 -18.82 -11.87
CA MET A 1 -4.72 -18.97 -10.40
C MET A 1 -4.58 -17.58 -9.83
N ASN A 2 -5.43 -17.19 -8.88
CA ASN A 2 -5.33 -15.86 -8.26
C ASN A 2 -4.03 -15.74 -7.45
N ASN A 3 -3.34 -14.62 -7.56
CA ASN A 3 -2.13 -14.31 -6.77
C ASN A 3 -2.42 -13.93 -5.32
N PHE A 4 -3.52 -14.43 -4.76
CA PHE A 4 -3.94 -14.07 -3.40
C PHE A 4 -3.15 -14.81 -2.33
N ILE A 5 -2.75 -14.07 -1.31
CA ILE A 5 -2.14 -14.59 -0.10
C ILE A 5 -3.25 -15.11 0.81
N GLN A 6 -3.11 -16.34 1.29
CA GLN A 6 -4.06 -16.97 2.22
C GLN A 6 -3.57 -16.88 3.66
N ASP A 7 -2.29 -17.15 3.86
CA ASP A 7 -1.66 -17.15 5.16
C ASP A 7 -0.28 -16.47 5.08
N ILE A 8 0.12 -15.84 6.17
CA ILE A 8 1.39 -15.13 6.30
C ILE A 8 2.02 -15.54 7.64
N THR A 9 3.30 -15.84 7.61
CA THR A 9 4.11 -15.98 8.84
C THR A 9 5.28 -15.01 8.76
N ILE A 10 5.45 -14.19 9.78
CA ILE A 10 6.55 -13.23 9.88
C ILE A 10 7.33 -13.56 11.16
N SER A 11 8.64 -13.67 11.04
CA SER A 11 9.52 -13.90 12.17
C SER A 11 10.71 -12.96 12.17
N ASN A 12 11.10 -12.53 13.36
CA ASN A 12 12.27 -11.67 13.61
C ASN A 12 12.28 -10.37 12.80
N PHE A 13 11.12 -9.71 12.60
CA PHE A 13 11.02 -8.48 11.81
C PHE A 13 10.46 -7.34 12.66
N LYS A 14 11.26 -6.33 12.98
CA LYS A 14 10.89 -5.14 13.78
C LYS A 14 10.18 -5.51 15.08
N SER A 15 8.91 -5.15 15.26
CA SER A 15 8.12 -5.54 16.43
C SER A 15 7.47 -6.94 16.31
N LEU A 16 7.67 -7.62 15.19
CA LEU A 16 7.09 -8.93 14.89
C LEU A 16 8.10 -10.03 15.22
N LYS A 17 8.09 -10.52 16.48
CA LYS A 17 8.96 -11.62 16.89
C LYS A 17 8.56 -12.92 16.21
N GLN A 18 7.28 -13.29 16.35
CA GLN A 18 6.66 -14.45 15.70
C GLN A 18 5.19 -14.12 15.47
N CYS A 19 4.82 -13.81 14.25
CA CYS A 19 3.48 -13.38 13.89
C CYS A 19 2.88 -14.29 12.83
N SER A 20 1.68 -14.80 13.05
CA SER A 20 0.95 -15.65 12.11
C SER A 20 -0.41 -15.06 11.79
N ILE A 21 -0.65 -14.79 10.51
CA ILE A 21 -1.89 -14.23 9.97
C ILE A 21 -2.53 -15.32 9.10
N LYS A 22 -3.70 -15.82 9.50
CA LYS A 22 -4.38 -16.91 8.82
C LYS A 22 -5.75 -16.49 8.33
N GLY A 23 -6.20 -17.11 7.24
CA GLY A 23 -7.51 -16.87 6.68
C GLY A 23 -7.68 -15.49 6.08
N CYS A 24 -6.66 -15.00 5.36
CA CYS A 24 -6.78 -13.77 4.59
C CYS A 24 -7.87 -13.93 3.53
N LYS A 25 -8.68 -12.88 3.38
CA LYS A 25 -9.69 -12.76 2.32
C LYS A 25 -9.19 -11.81 1.23
N ARG A 26 -10.09 -11.40 0.34
CA ARG A 26 -9.75 -10.44 -0.72
C ARG A 26 -9.44 -9.04 -0.15
N ILE A 27 -10.14 -8.62 0.88
CA ILE A 27 -9.91 -7.36 1.61
C ILE A 27 -9.51 -7.70 3.03
N ASN A 28 -8.36 -7.21 3.48
CA ASN A 28 -7.80 -7.49 4.80
C ASN A 28 -7.49 -6.16 5.50
N LEU A 29 -8.17 -5.88 6.61
CA LEU A 29 -7.97 -4.68 7.41
C LEU A 29 -7.17 -4.99 8.66
N PHE A 30 -6.16 -4.16 8.94
CA PHE A 30 -5.44 -4.13 10.20
C PHE A 30 -5.89 -2.93 11.01
N ILE A 31 -6.54 -3.18 12.13
CA ILE A 31 -7.11 -2.18 13.05
C ILE A 31 -6.43 -2.31 14.41
N GLY A 32 -6.19 -1.21 15.08
CA GLY A 32 -5.58 -1.16 16.40
C GLY A 32 -5.06 0.22 16.73
N ARG A 33 -4.63 0.42 17.98
CA ARG A 33 -4.09 1.70 18.45
C ARG A 33 -2.84 2.13 17.66
N PRO A 34 -2.43 3.40 17.72
CA PRO A 34 -1.13 3.81 17.20
C PRO A 34 0.02 3.01 17.84
N ASN A 35 1.10 2.80 17.08
CA ASN A 35 2.35 2.16 17.52
C ASN A 35 2.25 0.68 17.94
N VAL A 36 1.19 -0.04 17.60
CA VAL A 36 1.04 -1.48 17.90
C VAL A 36 1.63 -2.40 16.83
N GLY A 37 2.19 -1.85 15.73
CA GLY A 37 2.88 -2.61 14.69
C GLY A 37 2.08 -2.91 13.42
N LYS A 38 0.91 -2.28 13.19
CA LYS A 38 0.17 -2.40 11.92
C LYS A 38 1.03 -2.11 10.69
N SER A 39 1.77 -1.01 10.73
CA SER A 39 2.72 -0.62 9.69
C SER A 39 3.81 -1.67 9.49
N ASN A 40 4.33 -2.27 10.56
CA ASN A 40 5.37 -3.28 10.48
C ASN A 40 4.91 -4.54 9.72
N ILE A 41 3.61 -4.90 9.82
CA ILE A 41 3.03 -5.98 9.02
C ILE A 41 3.04 -5.63 7.52
N LEU A 42 2.59 -4.42 7.17
CA LEU A 42 2.62 -3.96 5.76
C LEU A 42 4.05 -3.78 5.25
N GLU A 43 4.98 -3.32 6.09
CA GLU A 43 6.39 -3.19 5.74
C GLU A 43 7.03 -4.56 5.49
N ALA A 44 6.73 -5.57 6.30
CA ALA A 44 7.18 -6.93 6.06
C ALA A 44 6.70 -7.44 4.69
N LEU A 45 5.41 -7.32 4.38
CA LEU A 45 4.87 -7.70 3.07
C LEU A 45 5.46 -6.86 1.93
N SER A 46 5.81 -5.59 2.17
CA SER A 46 6.40 -4.71 1.17
C SER A 46 7.80 -5.14 0.71
N THR A 47 8.43 -6.08 1.43
CA THR A 47 9.70 -6.72 0.99
C THR A 47 9.56 -7.28 -0.42
N PHE A 48 8.43 -7.87 -0.76
CA PHE A 48 8.16 -8.35 -2.12
C PHE A 48 8.06 -7.22 -3.16
N THR A 49 7.95 -5.95 -2.75
CA THR A 49 7.94 -4.78 -3.65
C THR A 49 9.35 -4.28 -4.00
N ILE A 50 10.40 -4.73 -3.30
CA ILE A 50 11.81 -4.29 -3.51
C ILE A 50 12.23 -4.26 -4.99
N PRO A 51 11.90 -5.25 -5.84
CA PRO A 51 12.30 -5.23 -7.24
C PRO A 51 11.84 -3.98 -8.01
N PHE A 52 10.74 -3.36 -7.62
CA PHE A 52 10.24 -2.14 -8.27
C PHE A 52 11.04 -0.87 -7.93
N LEU A 53 11.85 -0.88 -6.88
CA LEU A 53 12.68 0.29 -6.55
C LEU A 53 13.64 0.67 -7.68
N ARG A 54 14.02 -0.29 -8.55
CA ARG A 54 14.84 -0.02 -9.75
C ARG A 54 14.18 0.99 -10.71
N GLU A 55 12.86 1.08 -10.70
CA GLU A 55 12.08 1.96 -11.56
C GLU A 55 11.90 3.37 -10.96
N ASN A 56 12.25 3.56 -9.70
CA ASN A 56 12.19 4.84 -9.01
C ASN A 56 13.50 5.63 -9.11
N ALA A 57 13.45 6.94 -8.85
CA ALA A 57 14.63 7.80 -8.85
C ALA A 57 15.61 7.43 -7.73
N SER A 58 15.10 7.17 -6.53
CA SER A 58 15.84 6.60 -5.42
C SER A 58 15.62 5.08 -5.37
N LYS A 59 16.66 4.34 -5.02
CA LYS A 59 16.60 2.89 -4.82
C LYS A 59 16.73 2.53 -3.35
N ASN A 60 16.36 3.45 -2.47
CA ASN A 60 16.55 3.29 -1.04
C ASN A 60 15.43 2.43 -0.43
N LEU A 61 15.81 1.50 0.44
CA LEU A 61 14.90 0.58 1.13
C LEU A 61 13.88 1.32 2.00
N THR A 62 14.24 2.52 2.50
CA THR A 62 13.36 3.36 3.34
C THR A 62 12.08 3.80 2.63
N GLN A 63 12.00 3.68 1.30
CA GLN A 63 10.76 3.89 0.56
C GLN A 63 9.69 2.83 0.86
N LEU A 64 10.10 1.66 1.36
CA LEU A 64 9.22 0.53 1.66
C LEU A 64 9.18 0.22 3.16
N ILE A 65 10.32 0.29 3.84
CA ILE A 65 10.51 -0.09 5.23
C ILE A 65 11.20 1.08 5.94
N ARG A 66 10.60 1.63 6.99
CA ARG A 66 11.14 2.75 7.76
C ARG A 66 12.30 2.27 8.64
N LEU A 67 13.52 2.64 8.33
CA LEU A 67 14.74 2.27 9.02
C LEU A 67 15.71 3.47 9.04
N GLU A 68 16.49 3.61 10.09
CA GLU A 68 17.66 4.50 10.18
C GLU A 68 18.96 3.69 10.01
N SER A 69 18.94 2.43 10.46
CA SER A 69 20.06 1.49 10.36
C SER A 69 19.61 0.09 9.96
N GLU A 70 20.52 -0.72 9.44
CA GLU A 70 20.26 -2.07 8.95
C GLU A 70 19.74 -3.01 10.05
N THR A 71 20.26 -2.87 11.29
CA THR A 71 19.93 -3.77 12.40
C THR A 71 18.54 -3.53 12.98
N GLU A 72 17.93 -2.35 12.78
CA GLU A 72 16.56 -2.05 13.20
C GLU A 72 15.50 -2.88 12.46
N LEU A 73 15.89 -3.51 11.37
CA LEU A 73 15.02 -4.44 10.64
C LEU A 73 14.68 -5.67 11.48
N PHE A 74 15.59 -6.08 12.38
CA PHE A 74 15.44 -7.29 13.16
C PHE A 74 14.76 -7.00 14.51
N TYR A 75 13.99 -7.96 15.01
CA TYR A 75 13.33 -7.84 16.31
C TYR A 75 14.38 -7.63 17.42
N ASN A 76 14.23 -6.55 18.18
CA ASN A 76 15.19 -6.11 19.21
C ASN A 76 16.65 -6.00 18.71
N GLY A 77 16.87 -5.80 17.41
CA GLY A 77 18.21 -5.75 16.82
C GLY A 77 18.93 -7.11 16.77
N GLU A 78 18.22 -8.22 16.97
CA GLU A 78 18.80 -9.59 17.01
C GLU A 78 18.96 -10.16 15.61
N TYR A 79 20.10 -9.90 14.98
CA TYR A 79 20.41 -10.31 13.61
C TYR A 79 21.13 -11.68 13.49
N SER A 80 21.34 -12.38 14.59
CA SER A 80 21.88 -13.77 14.56
C SER A 80 20.95 -14.74 13.83
N GLN A 81 19.66 -14.40 13.78
CA GLN A 81 18.66 -15.14 13.03
C GLN A 81 18.11 -14.24 11.91
N PRO A 82 17.78 -14.82 10.74
CA PRO A 82 17.21 -14.03 9.65
C PRO A 82 15.81 -13.51 9.99
N ALA A 83 15.48 -12.32 9.49
CA ALA A 83 14.09 -11.88 9.44
C ALA A 83 13.41 -12.53 8.23
N ARG A 84 12.27 -13.21 8.45
CA ARG A 84 11.64 -14.03 7.43
C ARG A 84 10.16 -13.76 7.30
N ILE A 85 9.68 -13.66 6.06
CA ILE A 85 8.29 -13.47 5.67
C ILE A 85 7.89 -14.61 4.75
N ASP A 86 7.07 -15.51 5.25
CA ASP A 86 6.55 -16.67 4.52
C ASP A 86 5.10 -16.43 4.12
N THR A 87 4.77 -16.70 2.88
CA THR A 87 3.41 -16.73 2.35
C THR A 87 3.20 -17.96 1.48
N ASN A 88 1.96 -18.32 1.20
CA ASN A 88 1.65 -19.37 0.23
C ASN A 88 2.07 -19.03 -1.22
N LYS A 89 2.61 -17.82 -1.49
CA LYS A 89 3.04 -17.34 -2.82
C LYS A 89 4.53 -17.10 -2.94
N GLY A 90 5.23 -17.07 -1.83
CA GLY A 90 6.68 -16.87 -1.82
C GLY A 90 7.21 -16.57 -0.42
N VAL A 91 8.52 -16.54 -0.34
CA VAL A 91 9.27 -16.29 0.88
C VAL A 91 10.24 -15.14 0.65
N ALA A 92 10.28 -14.20 1.59
CA ALA A 92 11.33 -13.19 1.64
C ALA A 92 12.13 -13.35 2.92
N GLN A 93 13.46 -13.22 2.82
CA GLN A 93 14.35 -13.40 3.94
C GLN A 93 15.45 -12.36 3.95
N PHE A 94 15.57 -11.62 5.04
CA PHE A 94 16.69 -10.75 5.31
C PHE A 94 17.74 -11.46 6.17
N SER A 95 18.99 -11.25 5.83
CA SER A 95 20.15 -11.69 6.62
C SER A 95 21.15 -10.52 6.70
N TYR A 96 21.79 -10.38 7.85
CA TYR A 96 22.83 -9.40 8.08
C TYR A 96 24.13 -10.07 8.51
N ASP A 97 25.22 -9.62 7.93
CA ASP A 97 26.58 -10.00 8.29
C ASP A 97 27.43 -8.74 8.39
N LYS A 98 28.34 -8.66 9.36
CA LYS A 98 29.16 -7.44 9.58
C LYS A 98 30.12 -7.12 8.44
N GLU A 99 30.55 -8.12 7.68
CA GLU A 99 31.47 -7.93 6.55
C GLU A 99 30.71 -7.68 5.24
N GLU A 100 29.54 -8.32 5.06
CA GLU A 100 28.79 -8.30 3.81
C GLU A 100 27.56 -7.41 3.84
N GLY A 101 27.18 -6.86 5.01
CA GLY A 101 26.03 -5.99 5.22
C GLY A 101 24.69 -6.72 5.12
N LEU A 102 23.62 -5.94 4.94
CA LEU A 102 22.26 -6.44 4.83
C LEU A 102 21.98 -7.01 3.43
N ARG A 103 21.36 -8.19 3.39
CA ARG A 103 20.95 -8.86 2.15
C ARG A 103 19.51 -9.31 2.26
N VAL A 104 18.81 -9.33 1.14
CA VAL A 104 17.49 -9.90 1.03
C VAL A 104 17.42 -10.90 -0.12
N LYS A 105 16.84 -12.07 0.16
CA LYS A 105 16.45 -13.06 -0.83
C LYS A 105 14.94 -13.08 -0.91
N ILE A 106 14.39 -12.97 -2.12
CA ILE A 106 12.96 -13.10 -2.41
C ILE A 106 12.80 -14.31 -3.32
N ASP A 107 12.06 -15.29 -2.85
CA ASP A 107 11.82 -16.56 -3.54
C ASP A 107 10.32 -16.70 -3.75
N THR A 108 9.90 -16.76 -5.00
CA THR A 108 8.50 -16.94 -5.40
C THR A 108 8.36 -18.17 -6.29
N VAL A 109 7.15 -18.59 -6.57
CA VAL A 109 6.89 -19.77 -7.42
C VAL A 109 7.54 -19.67 -8.80
N SER A 110 7.71 -18.45 -9.33
CA SER A 110 8.23 -18.21 -10.68
C SER A 110 9.68 -17.75 -10.72
N ASP A 111 10.19 -17.10 -9.67
CA ASP A 111 11.47 -16.41 -9.71
C ASP A 111 12.16 -16.27 -8.35
N VAL A 112 13.49 -16.12 -8.39
CA VAL A 112 14.32 -15.85 -7.21
C VAL A 112 15.12 -14.57 -7.42
N GLY A 113 14.89 -13.57 -6.56
CA GLY A 113 15.65 -12.31 -6.51
C GLY A 113 16.64 -12.31 -5.35
N MET A 114 17.84 -11.79 -5.57
CA MET A 114 18.86 -11.56 -4.53
C MET A 114 19.36 -10.11 -4.61
N TYR A 115 19.29 -9.41 -3.49
CA TYR A 115 19.65 -7.99 -3.41
C TYR A 115 20.59 -7.78 -2.23
N SER A 116 21.60 -6.92 -2.39
CA SER A 116 22.40 -6.41 -1.29
C SER A 116 21.99 -4.97 -1.00
N ILE A 117 22.07 -4.59 0.25
CA ILE A 117 21.69 -3.27 0.74
C ILE A 117 22.92 -2.69 1.39
N ASP A 118 23.31 -1.47 1.02
CA ASP A 118 24.50 -0.81 1.58
C ASP A 118 24.16 -0.10 2.90
N ASP A 119 25.20 0.43 3.57
CA ASP A 119 25.12 1.16 4.85
C ASP A 119 24.21 2.40 4.80
N LYS A 120 23.92 2.93 3.60
CA LYS A 120 22.97 4.01 3.35
C LYS A 120 21.58 3.50 2.96
N LEU A 121 21.34 2.21 3.15
CA LEU A 121 20.08 1.50 2.82
C LEU A 121 19.72 1.52 1.32
N ASN A 122 20.69 1.74 0.42
CA ASN A 122 20.44 1.65 -1.01
C ASN A 122 20.48 0.19 -1.47
N VAL A 123 19.47 -0.19 -2.23
CA VAL A 123 19.32 -1.54 -2.78
C VAL A 123 20.20 -1.68 -4.04
N LYS A 124 21.07 -2.68 -4.05
CA LYS A 124 21.92 -3.08 -5.18
C LYS A 124 21.40 -4.39 -5.76
N TYR A 125 21.19 -4.42 -7.05
CA TYR A 125 20.65 -5.57 -7.77
C TYR A 125 21.80 -6.45 -8.24
N LYS A 126 21.90 -7.69 -7.70
CA LYS A 126 22.93 -8.66 -8.13
C LYS A 126 22.56 -9.40 -9.40
N ARG A 127 21.25 -9.55 -9.69
CA ARG A 127 20.73 -10.20 -10.88
C ARG A 127 19.46 -9.45 -11.32
N SER A 128 19.42 -9.07 -12.59
CA SER A 128 18.26 -8.43 -13.21
C SER A 128 17.49 -9.49 -13.99
N ASP A 129 16.58 -10.18 -13.35
CA ASP A 129 15.58 -10.94 -14.05
C ASP A 129 14.36 -10.05 -14.26
N ASP A 130 13.56 -10.29 -15.31
CA ASP A 130 12.31 -9.56 -15.60
C ASP A 130 11.19 -9.88 -14.59
N PHE A 131 11.59 -10.10 -13.35
CA PHE A 131 10.71 -10.44 -12.25
C PHE A 131 9.73 -9.29 -11.95
N THR A 132 8.44 -9.55 -12.13
CA THR A 132 7.37 -8.63 -11.76
C THR A 132 6.69 -9.16 -10.50
N PRO A 133 6.98 -8.56 -9.33
CA PRO A 133 6.39 -9.01 -8.08
C PRO A 133 4.87 -8.90 -8.08
N PHE A 134 4.22 -9.83 -7.39
CA PHE A 134 2.77 -9.83 -7.22
C PHE A 134 2.30 -8.88 -6.10
N VAL A 135 3.18 -8.49 -5.15
CA VAL A 135 2.88 -7.54 -4.08
C VAL A 135 3.38 -6.14 -4.46
N ARG A 136 2.53 -5.14 -4.26
CA ARG A 136 2.81 -3.74 -4.58
C ARG A 136 2.36 -2.83 -3.45
N LYS A 137 3.32 -2.22 -2.74
CA LYS A 137 3.03 -1.18 -1.74
C LYS A 137 2.87 0.16 -2.44
N TYR A 138 1.81 0.89 -2.11
CA TYR A 138 1.59 2.25 -2.58
C TYR A 138 1.56 3.22 -1.40
N THR A 139 2.35 4.27 -1.52
CA THR A 139 2.49 5.33 -0.52
C THR A 139 2.31 6.67 -1.22
N PHE A 140 1.29 7.41 -0.84
CA PHE A 140 1.09 8.74 -1.38
C PHE A 140 2.15 9.70 -0.83
N VAL A 141 2.72 10.51 -1.73
CA VAL A 141 3.57 11.66 -1.40
C VAL A 141 3.12 12.85 -2.24
N PRO A 142 3.05 14.07 -1.67
CA PRO A 142 2.46 15.23 -2.36
C PRO A 142 3.19 15.63 -3.65
N TYR A 143 4.47 15.32 -3.74
CA TYR A 143 5.28 15.65 -4.92
C TYR A 143 6.15 14.49 -5.34
N VAL A 144 5.99 14.09 -6.60
CA VAL A 144 6.82 13.07 -7.26
C VAL A 144 7.30 13.62 -8.58
N HIS A 145 8.59 13.51 -8.86
CA HIS A 145 9.09 13.83 -10.19
C HIS A 145 8.48 12.88 -11.23
N PRO A 146 7.70 13.40 -12.21
CA PRO A 146 7.04 12.56 -13.17
C PRO A 146 8.05 11.84 -14.07
N ARG A 147 7.76 10.58 -14.36
CA ARG A 147 8.58 9.77 -15.26
C ARG A 147 7.73 9.16 -16.37
N ARG A 148 8.13 9.36 -17.60
CA ARG A 148 7.50 8.70 -18.75
C ARG A 148 7.93 7.24 -18.79
N THR A 149 6.97 6.32 -18.78
CA THR A 149 7.24 4.88 -18.83
C THR A 149 6.29 4.17 -19.76
N HIS A 150 6.65 2.93 -20.14
CA HIS A 150 5.77 2.04 -20.90
C HIS A 150 4.97 1.08 -20.00
N SER A 151 5.14 1.15 -18.69
CA SER A 151 4.39 0.34 -17.72
C SER A 151 2.89 0.52 -17.90
N ARG A 152 2.15 -0.60 -17.77
CA ARG A 152 0.68 -0.60 -17.82
C ARG A 152 0.04 -0.43 -16.46
N TYR A 153 0.83 -0.36 -15.40
CA TYR A 153 0.42 -0.19 -14.01
C TYR A 153 1.14 1.00 -13.39
N LEU A 154 0.54 1.55 -12.35
CA LEU A 154 1.18 2.59 -11.55
C LEU A 154 2.43 2.01 -10.87
N ILE A 155 3.58 2.64 -11.07
CA ILE A 155 4.86 2.13 -10.52
C ILE A 155 4.89 2.37 -9.00
N PRO A 156 4.98 1.29 -8.19
CA PRO A 156 5.09 1.43 -6.76
C PRO A 156 6.51 1.93 -6.34
N PRO A 157 6.68 2.56 -5.17
CA PRO A 157 5.60 2.91 -4.25
C PRO A 157 4.92 4.25 -4.54
N TYR A 158 5.51 5.17 -5.28
CA TYR A 158 5.09 6.58 -5.36
C TYR A 158 4.35 6.98 -6.63
N GLY A 159 4.15 6.08 -7.57
CA GLY A 159 3.38 6.38 -8.77
C GLY A 159 4.03 7.38 -9.72
N VAL A 160 5.36 7.28 -9.92
CA VAL A 160 6.13 8.21 -10.77
C VAL A 160 5.58 8.40 -12.19
N ASN A 161 4.75 7.48 -12.65
CA ASN A 161 4.15 7.45 -13.99
C ASN A 161 2.63 7.72 -14.00
N ILE A 162 2.07 8.32 -12.93
CA ILE A 162 0.63 8.53 -12.77
C ILE A 162 0.00 9.24 -13.97
N PHE A 163 0.67 10.27 -14.50
CA PHE A 163 0.23 10.98 -15.71
C PHE A 163 0.03 10.01 -16.89
N SER A 164 1.03 9.17 -17.16
CA SER A 164 0.99 8.24 -18.31
C SER A 164 -0.07 7.16 -18.16
N ILE A 165 -0.40 6.76 -16.93
CA ILE A 165 -1.44 5.76 -16.65
C ILE A 165 -2.82 6.37 -16.91
N ILE A 166 -3.10 7.55 -16.32
CA ILE A 166 -4.40 8.21 -16.47
C ILE A 166 -4.62 8.64 -17.93
N GLU A 167 -3.59 9.18 -18.61
CA GLU A 167 -3.70 9.61 -20.01
C GLU A 167 -4.11 8.48 -20.96
N LYS A 168 -3.66 7.24 -20.68
CA LYS A 168 -3.88 6.08 -21.57
C LYS A 168 -5.19 5.33 -21.31
N ASP A 169 -5.78 5.48 -20.15
CA ASP A 169 -7.02 4.81 -19.76
C ASP A 169 -8.18 5.81 -19.79
N GLU A 170 -9.00 5.75 -20.84
CA GLU A 170 -10.10 6.70 -21.07
C GLU A 170 -11.16 6.63 -19.96
N LYS A 171 -11.40 5.45 -19.35
CA LYS A 171 -12.32 5.32 -18.21
C LYS A 171 -11.74 6.03 -17.00
N LEU A 172 -10.52 5.70 -16.62
CA LEU A 172 -9.84 6.32 -15.48
C LEU A 172 -9.70 7.83 -15.65
N LYS A 173 -9.37 8.28 -16.88
CA LYS A 173 -9.29 9.68 -17.23
C LYS A 173 -10.62 10.42 -17.00
N LYS A 174 -11.74 9.81 -17.42
CA LYS A 174 -13.08 10.35 -17.17
C LYS A 174 -13.36 10.38 -15.68
N ASP A 175 -13.19 9.23 -14.98
CA ASP A 175 -13.46 9.13 -13.55
C ASP A 175 -12.65 10.14 -12.71
N VAL A 176 -11.41 10.44 -13.12
CA VAL A 176 -10.58 11.47 -12.48
C VAL A 176 -11.04 12.88 -12.84
N SER A 177 -11.47 13.10 -14.07
CA SER A 177 -12.01 14.42 -14.50
C SER A 177 -13.29 14.76 -13.75
N ASP A 178 -14.18 13.78 -13.59
CA ASP A 178 -15.47 13.95 -12.90
C ASP A 178 -15.29 14.42 -11.43
N LEU A 179 -14.15 14.11 -10.78
CA LEU A 179 -13.85 14.63 -9.43
C LEU A 179 -13.70 16.16 -9.37
N PHE A 180 -13.46 16.81 -10.50
CA PHE A 180 -13.28 18.25 -10.59
C PHE A 180 -14.54 18.99 -11.07
N GLU A 181 -15.51 18.28 -11.65
CA GLU A 181 -16.76 18.88 -12.17
C GLU A 181 -17.57 19.56 -11.06
N GLU A 182 -17.60 18.96 -9.85
CA GLU A 182 -18.26 19.54 -8.68
C GLU A 182 -17.74 20.95 -8.35
N TYR A 183 -16.46 21.20 -8.64
CA TYR A 183 -15.80 22.47 -8.39
C TYR A 183 -15.79 23.40 -9.62
N ARG A 184 -16.43 23.01 -10.74
CA ARG A 184 -16.38 23.71 -12.03
C ARG A 184 -14.96 23.90 -12.55
N LEU A 185 -14.10 22.90 -12.31
CA LEU A 185 -12.71 22.86 -12.72
C LEU A 185 -12.52 21.79 -13.79
N ASN A 186 -11.57 22.02 -14.71
CA ASN A 186 -11.26 21.08 -15.77
C ASN A 186 -9.85 20.50 -15.60
N LEU A 187 -9.74 19.17 -15.68
CA LEU A 187 -8.45 18.48 -15.67
C LEU A 187 -7.78 18.61 -17.04
N VAL A 188 -6.56 19.14 -17.07
CA VAL A 188 -5.75 19.34 -18.27
C VAL A 188 -4.51 18.46 -18.23
N PHE A 189 -4.26 17.76 -19.34
CA PHE A 189 -3.07 16.91 -19.53
C PHE A 189 -2.00 17.71 -20.28
N ASP A 190 -1.02 18.23 -19.52
CA ASP A 190 0.15 18.89 -20.12
C ASP A 190 1.18 17.85 -20.56
N ARG A 191 1.13 17.51 -21.85
CA ARG A 191 2.02 16.51 -22.45
C ARG A 191 3.48 16.95 -22.51
N ALA A 192 3.75 18.24 -22.50
CA ALA A 192 5.11 18.76 -22.55
C ALA A 192 5.84 18.54 -21.22
N SER A 193 5.19 18.88 -20.11
CA SER A 193 5.75 18.70 -18.76
C SER A 193 5.41 17.34 -18.14
N GLN A 194 4.61 16.48 -18.79
CA GLN A 194 4.10 15.21 -18.27
C GLN A 194 3.42 15.37 -16.90
N SER A 195 2.67 16.45 -16.75
CA SER A 195 1.98 16.81 -15.51
C SER A 195 0.50 17.03 -15.72
N LEU A 196 -0.27 16.76 -14.67
CA LEU A 196 -1.66 17.16 -14.60
C LEU A 196 -1.73 18.62 -14.15
N LYS A 197 -2.66 19.37 -14.72
CA LYS A 197 -2.98 20.74 -14.34
C LYS A 197 -4.49 20.89 -14.24
N ILE A 198 -4.92 21.83 -13.44
CA ILE A 198 -6.32 22.17 -13.29
C ILE A 198 -6.55 23.51 -13.95
N MET A 199 -7.48 23.56 -14.87
CA MET A 199 -7.86 24.78 -15.56
C MET A 199 -9.07 25.39 -14.87
N GLN A 200 -8.91 26.63 -14.43
CA GLN A 200 -9.99 27.50 -14.01
C GLN A 200 -10.26 28.51 -15.14
N THR A 201 -11.47 28.57 -15.62
CA THR A 201 -11.88 29.48 -16.66
C THR A 201 -12.82 30.53 -16.05
N GLU A 202 -12.36 31.76 -15.93
CA GLU A 202 -13.20 32.88 -15.44
C GLU A 202 -13.82 33.64 -16.61
N ASP A 203 -13.11 33.74 -17.76
CA ASP A 203 -13.53 34.37 -18.98
C ASP A 203 -12.96 33.68 -20.22
N ASP A 204 -13.62 33.79 -21.38
CA ASP A 204 -13.21 33.18 -22.66
C ASP A 204 -11.82 33.64 -23.17
N ARG A 205 -11.15 34.54 -22.48
CA ARG A 205 -9.90 35.15 -22.93
C ARG A 205 -8.67 34.82 -22.10
N GLU A 206 -8.86 34.38 -20.85
CA GLU A 206 -7.73 34.06 -19.96
C GLU A 206 -7.88 32.66 -19.40
N ILE A 207 -6.82 31.84 -19.54
CA ILE A 207 -6.73 30.51 -19.00
C ILE A 207 -5.76 30.53 -17.83
N PHE A 208 -6.26 30.25 -16.63
CA PHE A 208 -5.41 30.05 -15.45
C PHE A 208 -5.21 28.58 -15.19
N LEU A 209 -3.94 28.13 -15.16
CA LEU A 209 -3.58 26.74 -14.93
C LEU A 209 -2.96 26.59 -13.53
N VAL A 210 -3.65 25.87 -12.66
CA VAL A 210 -3.16 25.48 -11.33
C VAL A 210 -2.38 24.18 -11.45
N PRO A 211 -1.13 24.10 -10.95
CA PRO A 211 -0.40 22.86 -10.89
C PRO A 211 -1.13 21.79 -10.04
N TYR A 212 -1.07 20.53 -10.45
CA TYR A 212 -1.70 19.42 -9.72
C TYR A 212 -1.30 19.37 -8.23
N ASN A 213 -0.05 19.67 -7.92
CA ASN A 213 0.45 19.67 -6.54
C ASN A 213 -0.07 20.84 -5.68
N SER A 214 -0.79 21.79 -6.29
CA SER A 214 -1.38 22.94 -5.59
C SER A 214 -2.86 22.73 -5.25
N ILE A 215 -3.47 21.62 -5.68
CA ILE A 215 -4.85 21.28 -5.32
C ILE A 215 -4.89 20.61 -3.94
N ALA A 216 -6.11 20.46 -3.40
CA ALA A 216 -6.32 19.82 -2.10
C ALA A 216 -5.68 18.43 -2.04
N ASP A 217 -4.97 18.13 -0.94
CA ASP A 217 -4.30 16.86 -0.67
C ASP A 217 -5.27 15.68 -0.79
N THR A 218 -6.50 15.82 -0.33
CA THR A 218 -7.57 14.84 -0.45
C THR A 218 -7.79 14.38 -1.90
N LEU A 219 -7.92 15.32 -2.85
CA LEU A 219 -8.13 14.97 -4.26
C LEU A 219 -6.90 14.28 -4.86
N GLN A 220 -5.70 14.74 -4.53
CA GLN A 220 -4.46 14.10 -4.98
C GLN A 220 -4.37 12.64 -4.48
N ARG A 221 -4.73 12.37 -3.23
CA ARG A 221 -4.77 11.02 -2.64
C ARG A 221 -5.79 10.12 -3.32
N ILE A 222 -7.02 10.61 -3.52
CA ILE A 222 -8.05 9.86 -4.22
C ILE A 222 -7.57 9.47 -5.61
N ILE A 223 -7.04 10.41 -6.37
CA ILE A 223 -6.53 10.16 -7.72
C ILE A 223 -5.40 9.12 -7.69
N PHE A 224 -4.48 9.23 -6.74
CA PHE A 224 -3.37 8.31 -6.58
C PHE A 224 -3.85 6.88 -6.28
N PHE A 225 -4.66 6.67 -5.23
CA PHE A 225 -5.12 5.34 -4.83
C PHE A 225 -6.10 4.75 -5.87
N LYS A 226 -7.00 5.58 -6.45
CA LYS A 226 -7.87 5.15 -7.55
C LYS A 226 -7.06 4.66 -8.74
N THR A 227 -6.01 5.38 -9.12
CA THR A 227 -5.09 4.99 -10.19
C THR A 227 -4.34 3.70 -9.83
N ALA A 228 -3.87 3.55 -8.58
CA ALA A 228 -3.22 2.34 -8.11
C ALA A 228 -4.15 1.12 -8.22
N VAL A 229 -5.39 1.23 -7.77
CA VAL A 229 -6.38 0.14 -7.86
C VAL A 229 -6.73 -0.18 -9.31
N ALA A 230 -7.07 0.82 -10.12
CA ALA A 230 -7.55 0.64 -11.50
C ALA A 230 -6.50 0.00 -12.40
N SER A 231 -5.23 0.43 -12.29
CA SER A 231 -4.14 0.01 -13.16
C SER A 231 -3.53 -1.37 -12.84
N ASN A 232 -3.89 -1.97 -11.70
CA ASN A 232 -3.38 -3.27 -11.27
C ASN A 232 -4.39 -4.39 -11.53
N ASN A 233 -3.89 -5.58 -11.86
CA ASN A 233 -4.67 -6.81 -12.01
C ASN A 233 -3.89 -7.99 -11.45
N ASP A 234 -4.58 -8.91 -10.78
CA ASP A 234 -4.02 -10.13 -10.17
C ASP A 234 -2.84 -9.84 -9.22
N CYS A 235 -2.96 -8.75 -8.46
CA CYS A 235 -1.92 -8.26 -7.56
C CYS A 235 -2.43 -8.17 -6.12
N VAL A 236 -1.48 -8.21 -5.18
CA VAL A 236 -1.69 -7.87 -3.78
C VAL A 236 -1.26 -6.41 -3.58
N LEU A 237 -2.19 -5.55 -3.20
CA LEU A 237 -1.96 -4.12 -2.99
C LEU A 237 -1.91 -3.80 -1.50
N LEU A 238 -0.88 -3.08 -1.08
CA LEU A 238 -0.67 -2.67 0.31
C LEU A 238 -0.90 -1.17 0.41
N PHE A 239 -1.83 -0.77 1.29
CA PHE A 239 -2.16 0.63 1.56
C PHE A 239 -2.07 0.92 3.05
N GLU A 240 -1.31 1.93 3.41
CA GLU A 240 -1.19 2.43 4.77
C GLU A 240 -1.94 3.76 4.88
N GLU A 241 -2.96 3.81 5.73
CA GLU A 241 -3.80 4.97 5.98
C GLU A 241 -4.21 5.72 4.69
N PRO A 242 -4.86 5.03 3.72
CA PRO A 242 -5.25 5.68 2.47
C PRO A 242 -6.22 6.85 2.69
N GLU A 243 -6.93 6.84 3.82
CA GLU A 243 -7.85 7.87 4.29
C GLU A 243 -7.20 9.11 4.88
N ALA A 244 -5.90 9.08 5.19
CA ALA A 244 -5.25 10.19 5.89
C ALA A 244 -5.50 11.53 5.20
N HIS A 245 -5.84 12.57 5.99
CA HIS A 245 -6.21 13.92 5.50
C HIS A 245 -7.42 13.98 4.56
N SER A 246 -8.23 12.91 4.47
CA SER A 246 -9.41 12.89 3.61
C SER A 246 -10.69 13.21 4.40
N PHE A 247 -11.58 14.00 3.80
CA PHE A 247 -12.92 14.21 4.33
C PHE A 247 -13.73 12.91 4.17
N PRO A 248 -14.49 12.47 5.21
CA PRO A 248 -15.13 11.14 5.23
C PRO A 248 -15.88 10.72 3.96
N PRO A 249 -16.77 11.53 3.36
CA PRO A 249 -17.46 11.14 2.12
C PRO A 249 -16.54 10.81 0.95
N TYR A 250 -15.33 11.40 0.92
CA TYR A 250 -14.37 11.13 -0.15
C TYR A 250 -13.62 9.80 0.02
N MET A 251 -13.60 9.22 1.23
CA MET A 251 -12.97 7.92 1.46
C MET A 251 -13.68 6.81 0.68
N SER A 252 -15.00 6.93 0.47
CA SER A 252 -15.79 5.95 -0.29
C SER A 252 -15.31 5.83 -1.74
N HIS A 253 -14.70 6.85 -2.34
CA HIS A 253 -14.11 6.73 -3.68
C HIS A 253 -12.99 5.69 -3.73
N ILE A 254 -12.23 5.51 -2.65
CA ILE A 254 -11.13 4.55 -2.58
C ILE A 254 -11.67 3.15 -2.27
N THR A 255 -12.55 3.03 -1.27
CA THR A 255 -13.13 1.74 -0.87
C THR A 255 -13.99 1.14 -1.96
N GLN A 256 -14.81 1.93 -2.65
CA GLN A 256 -15.64 1.47 -3.76
C GLN A 256 -14.80 0.96 -4.95
N GLU A 257 -13.65 1.60 -5.25
CA GLU A 257 -12.73 1.05 -6.25
C GLU A 257 -12.20 -0.33 -5.84
N MET A 258 -11.83 -0.51 -4.56
CA MET A 258 -11.37 -1.81 -4.05
C MET A 258 -12.49 -2.87 -4.09
N ILE A 259 -13.74 -2.48 -3.77
CA ILE A 259 -14.91 -3.35 -3.78
C ILE A 259 -15.19 -3.84 -5.20
N HIS A 260 -15.17 -2.93 -6.19
CA HIS A 260 -15.46 -3.26 -7.58
C HIS A 260 -14.33 -4.00 -8.29
N LYS A 261 -13.08 -3.71 -7.96
CA LYS A 261 -11.90 -4.35 -8.58
C LYS A 261 -11.60 -5.72 -7.97
N LYS A 262 -12.36 -6.73 -8.38
CA LYS A 262 -12.31 -8.11 -7.85
C LYS A 262 -11.02 -8.86 -8.17
N SER A 263 -10.24 -8.41 -9.15
CA SER A 263 -9.00 -9.08 -9.56
C SER A 263 -7.83 -8.88 -8.60
N ASN A 264 -7.91 -7.92 -7.67
CA ASN A 264 -6.84 -7.63 -6.73
C ASN A 264 -7.21 -8.04 -5.30
N GLN A 265 -6.19 -8.31 -4.50
CA GLN A 265 -6.28 -8.47 -3.05
C GLN A 265 -5.71 -7.23 -2.38
N TYR A 266 -6.27 -6.87 -1.23
CA TYR A 266 -5.90 -5.65 -0.51
C TYR A 266 -5.53 -5.96 0.93
N PHE A 267 -4.43 -5.36 1.40
CA PHE A 267 -4.05 -5.29 2.80
C PHE A 267 -3.97 -3.82 3.19
N VAL A 268 -4.81 -3.41 4.12
CA VAL A 268 -4.99 -2.00 4.48
C VAL A 268 -4.82 -1.83 5.98
N ALA A 269 -3.89 -0.99 6.39
CA ALA A 269 -3.83 -0.49 7.76
C ALA A 269 -4.64 0.81 7.82
N THR A 270 -5.62 0.88 8.71
CA THR A 270 -6.53 2.02 8.80
C THR A 270 -6.84 2.40 10.25
N HIS A 271 -7.13 3.68 10.45
CA HIS A 271 -7.69 4.25 11.68
C HIS A 271 -9.11 4.80 11.45
N SER A 272 -9.71 4.54 10.29
CA SER A 272 -11.00 5.12 9.91
C SER A 272 -12.17 4.16 10.12
N PRO A 273 -13.13 4.49 11.01
CA PRO A 273 -14.41 3.78 11.10
C PRO A 273 -15.18 3.78 9.77
N PHE A 274 -15.04 4.82 8.95
CA PHE A 274 -15.70 4.91 7.64
C PHE A 274 -15.24 3.82 6.68
N ILE A 275 -13.93 3.55 6.61
CA ILE A 275 -13.38 2.49 5.77
C ILE A 275 -13.92 1.13 6.21
N LEU A 276 -13.91 0.86 7.52
CA LEU A 276 -14.45 -0.38 8.05
C LEU A 276 -15.94 -0.53 7.72
N ASN A 277 -16.73 0.49 8.00
CA ASN A 277 -18.19 0.46 7.78
C ASN A 277 -18.56 0.29 6.31
N ASP A 278 -17.87 0.98 5.40
CA ASP A 278 -18.12 0.84 3.96
C ASP A 278 -17.84 -0.60 3.48
N PHE A 279 -16.78 -1.25 3.97
CA PHE A 279 -16.51 -2.66 3.65
C PHE A 279 -17.49 -3.63 4.33
N LEU A 280 -17.90 -3.36 5.57
CA LEU A 280 -18.89 -4.18 6.27
C LEU A 280 -20.26 -4.15 5.55
N GLU A 281 -20.64 -2.99 5.02
CA GLU A 281 -21.88 -2.81 4.28
C GLU A 281 -21.84 -3.46 2.90
N ASN A 282 -20.74 -3.25 2.15
CA ASN A 282 -20.72 -3.53 0.71
C ASN A 282 -19.86 -4.75 0.30
N ALA A 283 -19.03 -5.31 1.20
CA ALA A 283 -18.11 -6.40 0.87
C ALA A 283 -17.80 -7.34 2.06
N ARG A 284 -18.69 -7.49 3.02
CA ARG A 284 -18.46 -8.25 4.26
C ARG A 284 -17.97 -9.68 4.04
N ASP A 285 -18.52 -10.40 3.08
CA ASP A 285 -18.14 -11.79 2.80
C ASP A 285 -16.70 -11.91 2.28
N GLU A 286 -16.16 -10.83 1.71
CA GLU A 286 -14.80 -10.75 1.18
C GLU A 286 -13.83 -10.05 2.15
N LEU A 287 -14.30 -9.66 3.35
CA LEU A 287 -13.56 -8.90 4.35
C LEU A 287 -13.01 -9.80 5.45
N ALA A 288 -11.74 -9.65 5.78
CA ALA A 288 -11.12 -10.11 7.01
C ALA A 288 -10.61 -8.91 7.82
N VAL A 289 -10.92 -8.88 9.10
CA VAL A 289 -10.47 -7.82 10.02
C VAL A 289 -9.56 -8.45 11.06
N PHE A 290 -8.38 -7.86 11.24
CA PHE A 290 -7.37 -8.25 12.20
C PHE A 290 -7.19 -7.14 13.21
N MET A 291 -7.51 -7.43 14.49
CA MET A 291 -7.22 -6.55 15.61
C MET A 291 -5.76 -6.69 15.99
N VAL A 292 -5.00 -5.61 15.90
CA VAL A 292 -3.56 -5.59 16.17
C VAL A 292 -3.32 -4.90 17.51
N HIS A 293 -2.56 -5.53 18.38
CA HIS A 293 -2.19 -5.02 19.69
C HIS A 293 -0.72 -5.28 20.00
N TYR A 294 -0.21 -4.62 21.03
CA TYR A 294 1.16 -4.78 21.48
C TYR A 294 1.14 -5.35 22.88
N GLU A 295 1.73 -6.51 23.05
CA GLU A 295 1.77 -7.24 24.30
C GLU A 295 3.11 -7.97 24.46
N GLU A 296 3.67 -8.05 25.68
CA GLU A 296 4.93 -8.74 25.96
C GLU A 296 6.09 -8.32 25.02
N HIS A 297 6.18 -7.03 24.70
CA HIS A 297 7.18 -6.44 23.81
C HIS A 297 7.11 -6.87 22.35
N GLU A 298 6.02 -7.48 21.91
CA GLU A 298 5.82 -7.87 20.52
C GLU A 298 4.43 -7.48 20.00
N THR A 299 4.33 -7.36 18.67
CA THR A 299 3.05 -7.18 17.98
C THR A 299 2.32 -8.50 17.89
N LYS A 300 1.11 -8.54 18.40
CA LYS A 300 0.17 -9.68 18.30
C LYS A 300 -1.07 -9.25 17.50
N LEU A 301 -1.77 -10.22 16.96
CA LEU A 301 -3.01 -9.96 16.24
C LEU A 301 -4.02 -11.09 16.44
N ARG A 302 -5.29 -10.70 16.40
CA ARG A 302 -6.45 -11.59 16.45
C ARG A 302 -7.35 -11.30 15.24
N ARG A 303 -7.68 -12.32 14.46
CA ARG A 303 -8.70 -12.19 13.42
C ARG A 303 -10.08 -12.23 14.06
N LEU A 304 -10.95 -11.29 13.67
CA LEU A 304 -12.36 -11.33 14.03
C LEU A 304 -13.08 -12.42 13.22
N SER A 305 -13.99 -13.13 13.87
CA SER A 305 -14.86 -14.10 13.21
C SER A 305 -15.91 -13.40 12.33
N ASP A 306 -16.49 -14.12 11.39
CA ASP A 306 -17.53 -13.58 10.53
C ASP A 306 -18.81 -13.25 11.33
N ASP A 307 -19.07 -13.97 12.44
CA ASP A 307 -20.18 -13.68 13.37
C ASP A 307 -19.93 -12.38 14.15
N GLU A 308 -18.70 -12.17 14.68
CA GLU A 308 -18.33 -10.90 15.32
C GLU A 308 -18.48 -9.70 14.36
N LEU A 309 -18.04 -9.85 13.12
CA LEU A 309 -18.20 -8.79 12.11
C LEU A 309 -19.69 -8.51 11.81
N HIS A 310 -20.53 -9.53 11.86
CA HIS A 310 -21.98 -9.38 11.70
C HIS A 310 -22.58 -8.61 12.89
N GLU A 311 -22.23 -8.96 14.12
CA GLU A 311 -22.68 -8.26 15.33
C GLU A 311 -22.21 -6.81 15.36
N ILE A 312 -20.95 -6.54 15.03
CA ILE A 312 -20.39 -5.19 14.95
C ILE A 312 -21.20 -4.34 13.97
N TYR A 313 -21.50 -4.87 12.80
CA TYR A 313 -22.31 -4.17 11.79
C TYR A 313 -23.74 -3.92 12.26
N GLN A 314 -24.42 -4.94 12.82
CA GLN A 314 -25.81 -4.83 13.25
C GLN A 314 -26.00 -3.86 14.41
N HIS A 315 -25.08 -3.82 15.35
CA HIS A 315 -25.18 -3.00 16.56
C HIS A 315 -24.43 -1.66 16.44
N GLY A 316 -23.78 -1.39 15.31
CA GLY A 316 -23.02 -0.15 15.10
C GLY A 316 -21.86 0.01 16.08
N VAL A 317 -21.18 -1.09 16.43
CA VAL A 317 -20.08 -1.05 17.40
C VAL A 317 -18.86 -0.39 16.75
N ASP A 318 -18.38 0.66 17.38
CA ASP A 318 -17.13 1.30 16.98
C ASP A 318 -15.93 0.51 17.52
N LEU A 319 -15.25 -0.25 16.65
CA LEU A 319 -14.06 -1.02 16.98
C LEU A 319 -12.87 -0.17 17.44
N PHE A 320 -12.81 1.09 17.06
CA PHE A 320 -11.68 1.97 17.36
C PHE A 320 -11.74 2.48 18.81
N THR A 321 -12.94 2.70 19.33
CA THR A 321 -13.17 3.06 20.73
C THR A 321 -13.26 1.84 21.65
N ASN A 322 -13.73 0.69 21.14
CA ASN A 322 -13.94 -0.54 21.91
C ASN A 322 -12.90 -1.63 21.63
N SER A 323 -11.73 -1.26 21.12
CA SER A 323 -10.71 -2.20 20.64
C SER A 323 -10.28 -3.25 21.70
N GLU A 324 -10.26 -2.89 23.00
CA GLU A 324 -9.87 -3.80 24.09
C GLU A 324 -10.80 -5.00 24.27
N SER A 325 -12.05 -4.89 23.88
CA SER A 325 -13.01 -5.99 23.96
C SER A 325 -12.83 -7.04 22.85
N TYR A 326 -12.01 -6.74 21.85
CA TYR A 326 -11.81 -7.55 20.64
C TYR A 326 -10.34 -8.00 20.45
N ILE A 327 -9.52 -7.86 21.50
CA ILE A 327 -8.10 -8.29 21.53
C ILE A 327 -7.96 -9.66 22.17
#